data_cc70b04c9d38cf6034399633c80aaf57
#
_entry.id   cc70b04c9d38cf6034399633c80aaf57
#
_cell.length_a   1.000
_cell.length_b   1.000
_cell.length_c   1.000
_cell.angle_alpha   90.00
_cell.angle_beta   90.00
_cell.angle_gamma   90.00
#
_symmetry.space_group_name_H-M   'P 1'
#
loop_
_entity.id
_entity.type
_entity.pdbx_description
1 polymer ?
#
loop_
_entity_poly.entity_id
_entity_poly.type
_entity_poly.pdbx_seq_one_letter_code
_entity_poly.pdbx_strand_id
1 'polypeptide(L)'
;MGTLNRTVAIVKSRSGAQIRLTERQWKHIITARPQLEDFQDEILKTIEDPDEVYAPPPRVRPQLHALKKFRLLRNVGLNENLVVVYREISPREGFIITAFPISDIRRRRIHRLWRRL
;
A
#
# COMPACT_ATOMS: atom_id res chain seq x y z
N MET A 1 -8.35 3.24 25.93
CA MET A 1 -7.48 3.55 24.81
C MET A 1 -6.92 2.28 24.24
N GLY A 2 -7.31 1.98 23.03
CA GLY A 2 -6.95 0.73 22.40
C GLY A 2 -5.53 0.73 21.86
N THR A 3 -4.83 -0.38 22.04
CA THR A 3 -3.55 -0.65 21.38
C THR A 3 -3.68 -0.65 19.85
N LEU A 4 -4.90 -0.76 19.32
CA LEU A 4 -5.19 -0.82 17.88
C LEU A 4 -4.78 0.45 17.12
N ASN A 5 -4.63 1.59 17.81
CA ASN A 5 -4.15 2.83 17.21
C ASN A 5 -2.64 2.97 17.22
N ARG A 6 -1.94 1.99 17.83
CA ARG A 6 -0.49 2.01 17.88
C ARG A 6 0.11 1.88 16.49
N THR A 7 1.13 2.68 16.21
CA THR A 7 1.90 2.56 14.99
C THR A 7 2.84 1.37 15.10
N VAL A 8 2.75 0.43 14.18
CA VAL A 8 3.65 -0.73 14.13
C VAL A 8 4.80 -0.52 13.17
N ALA A 9 4.67 0.39 12.21
CA ALA A 9 5.73 0.71 11.25
C ALA A 9 5.49 2.08 10.63
N ILE A 10 6.58 2.72 10.19
CA ILE A 10 6.55 3.97 9.44
C ILE A 10 7.49 3.83 8.25
N VAL A 11 7.05 4.32 7.09
CA VAL A 11 7.85 4.33 5.89
C VAL A 11 7.67 5.65 5.15
N LYS A 12 8.71 6.13 4.47
CA LYS A 12 8.61 7.31 3.62
C LYS A 12 7.99 6.96 2.27
N SER A 13 6.98 7.70 1.86
CA SER A 13 6.44 7.58 0.51
C SER A 13 7.39 8.24 -0.49
N ARG A 14 7.12 8.02 -1.77
CA ARG A 14 7.89 8.61 -2.86
C ARG A 14 7.94 10.15 -2.76
N SER A 15 6.88 10.77 -2.29
CA SER A 15 6.79 12.23 -2.12
C SER A 15 7.46 12.74 -0.83
N GLY A 16 7.93 11.82 0.04
CA GLY A 16 8.62 12.17 1.27
C GLY A 16 7.76 12.20 2.52
N ALA A 17 6.46 11.91 2.41
CA ALA A 17 5.58 11.85 3.57
C ALA A 17 5.86 10.59 4.41
N GLN A 18 5.75 10.71 5.73
CA GLN A 18 5.85 9.57 6.64
C GLN A 18 4.50 8.86 6.69
N ILE A 19 4.46 7.65 6.17
CA ILE A 19 3.23 6.86 6.08
C ILE A 19 3.25 5.81 7.19
N ARG A 20 2.23 5.86 8.05
CA ARG A 20 2.14 4.96 9.20
C ARG A 20 1.29 3.74 8.87
N LEU A 21 1.74 2.59 9.37
CA LEU A 21 0.93 1.39 9.44
C LEU A 21 0.54 1.19 10.89
N THR A 22 -0.76 1.27 11.20
CA THR A 22 -1.26 1.06 12.55
C THR A 22 -1.56 -0.42 12.78
N GLU A 23 -1.60 -0.83 14.04
CA GLU A 23 -1.96 -2.20 14.40
C GLU A 23 -3.35 -2.58 13.88
N ARG A 24 -4.31 -1.65 13.94
CA ARG A 24 -5.66 -1.87 13.42
C ARG A 24 -5.63 -2.18 11.92
N GLN A 25 -4.89 -1.39 11.14
CA GLN A 25 -4.83 -1.60 9.69
C GLN A 25 -4.06 -2.86 9.34
N TRP A 26 -3.01 -3.16 10.09
CA TRP A 26 -2.28 -4.41 9.91
C TRP A 26 -3.18 -5.62 10.13
N LYS A 27 -3.97 -5.62 11.21
CA LYS A 27 -4.94 -6.68 11.48
C LYS A 27 -5.99 -6.78 10.38
N HIS A 28 -6.47 -5.64 9.87
CA HIS A 28 -7.42 -5.61 8.75
C HIS A 28 -6.81 -6.30 7.51
N ILE A 29 -5.57 -5.98 7.18
CA ILE A 29 -4.89 -6.53 6.01
C ILE A 29 -4.75 -8.06 6.12
N ILE A 30 -4.24 -8.56 7.25
CA ILE A 30 -3.97 -9.98 7.42
C ILE A 30 -5.25 -10.79 7.69
N THR A 31 -6.31 -10.15 8.18
CA THR A 31 -7.62 -10.81 8.32
C THR A 31 -8.24 -11.02 6.95
N ALA A 32 -8.18 -10.02 6.07
CA ALA A 32 -8.69 -10.13 4.71
C ALA A 32 -7.85 -11.10 3.87
N ARG A 33 -6.52 -11.11 4.09
CA ARG A 33 -5.58 -11.96 3.35
C ARG A 33 -4.50 -12.49 4.28
N PRO A 34 -4.77 -13.63 4.96
CA PRO A 34 -3.80 -14.21 5.91
C PRO A 34 -2.44 -14.50 5.29
N GLN A 35 -2.39 -14.73 3.98
CA GLN A 35 -1.15 -15.01 3.26
C GLN A 35 -0.17 -13.83 3.32
N LEU A 36 -0.65 -12.62 3.62
CA LEU A 36 0.20 -11.42 3.71
C LEU A 36 0.88 -11.26 5.08
N GLU A 37 0.62 -12.14 6.03
CA GLU A 37 1.18 -12.03 7.39
C GLU A 37 2.70 -11.89 7.40
N ASP A 38 3.40 -12.61 6.53
CA ASP A 38 4.86 -12.58 6.44
C ASP A 38 5.39 -11.53 5.45
N PHE A 39 4.51 -10.66 4.92
CA PHE A 39 4.87 -9.72 3.86
C PHE A 39 4.77 -8.25 4.28
N GLN A 40 4.89 -7.96 5.58
CA GLN A 40 4.84 -6.57 6.05
C GLN A 40 5.95 -5.72 5.41
N ASP A 41 7.17 -6.26 5.29
CA ASP A 41 8.28 -5.53 4.68
C ASP A 41 8.00 -5.20 3.22
N GLU A 42 7.39 -6.11 2.47
CA GLU A 42 7.01 -5.90 1.08
C GLU A 42 5.92 -4.83 0.95
N ILE A 43 4.99 -4.80 1.88
CA ILE A 43 3.94 -3.76 1.92
C ILE A 43 4.59 -2.39 2.12
N LEU A 44 5.51 -2.27 3.07
CA LEU A 44 6.23 -1.02 3.34
C LEU A 44 7.12 -0.63 2.16
N LYS A 45 7.78 -1.60 1.54
CA LYS A 45 8.62 -1.36 0.37
C LYS A 45 7.83 -0.85 -0.82
N THR A 46 6.58 -1.29 -0.97
CA THR A 46 5.69 -0.82 -2.03
C THR A 46 5.42 0.68 -1.90
N ILE A 47 5.28 1.19 -0.69
CA ILE A 47 5.11 2.64 -0.44
C ILE A 47 6.41 3.38 -0.71
N GLU A 48 7.52 2.86 -0.21
CA GLU A 48 8.83 3.51 -0.28
C GLU A 48 9.36 3.59 -1.71
N ASP A 49 9.21 2.50 -2.45
CA ASP A 49 9.82 2.35 -3.78
C ASP A 49 8.84 1.66 -4.74
N PRO A 50 7.74 2.33 -5.10
CA PRO A 50 6.74 1.74 -5.97
C PRO A 50 7.21 1.63 -7.42
N ASP A 51 6.60 0.72 -8.18
CA ASP A 51 6.76 0.66 -9.62
C ASP A 51 5.83 1.66 -10.31
N GLU A 52 4.62 1.82 -9.79
CA GLU A 52 3.63 2.77 -10.28
C GLU A 52 2.79 3.31 -9.12
N VAL A 53 2.24 4.50 -9.29
CA VAL A 53 1.31 5.11 -8.33
C VAL A 53 0.09 5.61 -9.09
N TYR A 54 -1.10 5.31 -8.55
CA TYR A 54 -2.39 5.70 -9.13
C TYR A 54 -3.19 6.54 -8.15
N ALA A 55 -4.08 7.38 -8.68
CA ALA A 55 -5.07 8.11 -7.89
C ALA A 55 -6.43 8.00 -8.58
N PRO A 56 -7.17 6.90 -8.34
CA PRO A 56 -8.50 6.77 -8.92
C PRO A 56 -9.46 7.80 -8.33
N PRO A 57 -10.53 8.18 -9.08
CA PRO A 57 -11.53 9.11 -8.55
C PRO A 57 -12.31 8.48 -7.38
N PRO A 58 -12.93 9.29 -6.51
CA PRO A 58 -12.89 10.76 -6.52
C PRO A 58 -11.56 11.31 -5.99
N ARG A 59 -11.11 12.44 -6.56
CA ARG A 59 -9.82 13.04 -6.20
C ARG A 59 -9.89 14.09 -5.10
N VAL A 60 -11.01 14.20 -4.45
CA VAL A 60 -11.17 15.02 -3.25
C VAL A 60 -10.64 14.19 -2.09
N ARG A 61 -9.48 14.54 -1.56
CA ARG A 61 -8.73 13.73 -0.59
C ARG A 61 -8.40 12.35 -1.19
N PRO A 62 -7.60 12.30 -2.24
CA PRO A 62 -7.39 11.05 -2.96
C PRO A 62 -6.70 9.99 -2.12
N GLN A 63 -7.18 8.76 -2.27
CA GLN A 63 -6.41 7.61 -1.87
C GLN A 63 -5.38 7.36 -2.96
N LEU A 64 -4.15 7.13 -2.56
CA LEU A 64 -3.07 6.78 -3.48
C LEU A 64 -2.88 5.27 -3.45
N HIS A 65 -2.72 4.70 -4.64
CA HIS A 65 -2.48 3.26 -4.81
C HIS A 65 -1.06 3.07 -5.32
N ALA A 66 -0.16 2.61 -4.45
CA ALA A 66 1.18 2.23 -4.85
C ALA A 66 1.17 0.78 -5.30
N LEU A 67 1.87 0.49 -6.39
CA LEU A 67 1.95 -0.86 -6.94
C LEU A 67 3.41 -1.28 -7.05
N LYS A 68 3.70 -2.50 -6.64
CA LYS A 68 5.02 -3.10 -6.83
C LYS A 68 4.90 -4.60 -7.05
N LYS A 69 5.74 -5.13 -7.92
CA LYS A 69 5.76 -6.55 -8.24
C LYS A 69 6.70 -7.29 -7.29
N PHE A 70 6.17 -8.37 -6.68
CA PHE A 70 6.94 -9.28 -5.82
C PHE A 70 6.67 -10.72 -6.22
N ARG A 71 7.65 -11.39 -6.80
CA ARG A 71 7.52 -12.80 -7.20
C ARG A 71 7.26 -13.72 -6.03
N LEU A 72 7.77 -13.38 -4.84
CA LEU A 72 7.59 -14.18 -3.63
C LEU A 72 6.12 -14.38 -3.25
N LEU A 73 5.22 -13.50 -3.67
CA LEU A 73 3.80 -13.65 -3.39
C LEU A 73 3.21 -14.91 -4.02
N ARG A 74 3.81 -15.41 -5.10
CA ARG A 74 3.39 -16.68 -5.71
C ARG A 74 3.55 -17.87 -4.78
N ASN A 75 4.54 -17.82 -3.89
CA ASN A 75 4.83 -18.92 -2.96
C ASN A 75 3.70 -19.14 -1.96
N VAL A 76 2.85 -18.15 -1.76
CA VAL A 76 1.68 -18.25 -0.87
C VAL A 76 0.36 -18.19 -1.65
N GLY A 77 0.41 -18.41 -2.97
CA GLY A 77 -0.78 -18.50 -3.81
C GLY A 77 -1.39 -17.15 -4.19
N LEU A 78 -0.63 -16.06 -4.10
CA LEU A 78 -1.10 -14.73 -4.46
C LEU A 78 -0.51 -14.26 -5.79
N ASN A 79 -1.20 -13.32 -6.46
CA ASN A 79 -0.67 -12.63 -7.62
C ASN A 79 0.54 -11.78 -7.23
N GLU A 80 1.48 -11.61 -8.17
CA GLU A 80 2.74 -10.89 -7.94
C GLU A 80 2.58 -9.40 -7.72
N ASN A 81 1.55 -8.79 -8.30
CA ASN A 81 1.36 -7.34 -8.24
C ASN A 81 0.66 -6.97 -6.93
N LEU A 82 1.41 -6.35 -6.02
CA LEU A 82 0.89 -5.89 -4.74
C LEU A 82 0.50 -4.43 -4.85
N VAL A 83 -0.73 -4.12 -4.45
CA VAL A 83 -1.23 -2.75 -4.34
C VAL A 83 -1.33 -2.41 -2.86
N VAL A 84 -0.78 -1.27 -2.47
CA VAL A 84 -0.95 -0.71 -1.13
C VAL A 84 -1.66 0.62 -1.26
N VAL A 85 -2.82 0.71 -0.63
CA VAL A 85 -3.64 1.93 -0.64
C VAL A 85 -3.28 2.75 0.58
N TYR A 86 -2.94 4.01 0.37
CA TYR A 86 -2.57 4.91 1.44
C TYR A 86 -3.11 6.31 1.16
N ARG A 87 -3.12 7.15 2.20
CA ARG A 87 -3.54 8.54 2.09
C ARG A 87 -2.50 9.43 2.73
N GLU A 88 -2.14 10.51 2.04
CA GLU A 88 -1.33 11.57 2.59
C GLU A 88 -2.27 12.66 3.12
N ILE A 89 -2.26 12.87 4.44
CA ILE A 89 -3.11 13.89 5.08
C ILE A 89 -2.46 15.26 5.08
N SER A 90 -1.16 15.29 4.83
CA SER A 90 -0.35 16.50 4.66
C SER A 90 0.87 16.13 3.83
N PRO A 91 1.69 17.10 3.38
CA PRO A 91 2.96 16.79 2.71
C PRO A 91 3.95 15.98 3.55
N ARG A 92 3.71 15.89 4.88
CA ARG A 92 4.65 15.25 5.81
C ARG A 92 4.14 13.93 6.37
N GLU A 93 2.83 13.69 6.36
CA GLU A 93 2.24 12.57 7.06
C GLU A 93 1.12 11.90 6.30
N GLY A 94 0.95 10.61 6.56
CA GLY A 94 -0.15 9.84 6.04
C GLY A 94 -0.25 8.48 6.73
N PHE A 95 -1.10 7.62 6.18
CA PHE A 95 -1.33 6.29 6.75
C PHE A 95 -1.76 5.30 5.68
N ILE A 96 -1.43 4.03 5.93
CA ILE A 96 -1.85 2.92 5.08
C ILE A 96 -3.32 2.59 5.40
N ILE A 97 -4.11 2.38 4.35
CA ILE A 97 -5.51 1.99 4.46
C ILE A 97 -5.65 0.48 4.33
N THR A 98 -5.10 -0.09 3.26
CA THR A 98 -5.17 -1.53 3.02
C THR A 98 -4.10 -1.95 2.02
N ALA A 99 -3.95 -3.27 1.84
CA ALA A 99 -3.07 -3.84 0.84
C ALA A 99 -3.71 -5.11 0.27
N PHE A 100 -3.54 -5.34 -1.03
CA PHE A 100 -4.08 -6.52 -1.70
C PHE A 100 -3.33 -6.79 -3.00
N PRO A 101 -3.24 -8.06 -3.42
CA PRO A 101 -2.68 -8.40 -4.73
C PRO A 101 -3.72 -8.20 -5.82
N ILE A 102 -3.26 -7.91 -7.04
CA ILE A 102 -4.12 -7.78 -8.21
C ILE A 102 -3.58 -8.60 -9.37
N SER A 103 -4.49 -9.09 -10.23
CA SER A 103 -4.12 -9.87 -11.42
C SER A 103 -3.90 -8.98 -12.65
N ASP A 104 -4.66 -7.90 -12.80
CA ASP A 104 -4.60 -7.03 -13.96
C ASP A 104 -4.45 -5.57 -13.54
N ILE A 105 -3.37 -4.95 -14.01
CA ILE A 105 -3.06 -3.55 -13.72
C ILE A 105 -3.52 -2.59 -14.81
N ARG A 106 -3.92 -3.10 -15.98
CA ARG A 106 -4.20 -2.25 -17.15
C ARG A 106 -5.33 -1.25 -16.91
N ARG A 107 -6.40 -1.68 -16.27
CA ARG A 107 -7.53 -0.80 -15.95
C ARG A 107 -7.14 0.36 -15.04
N ARG A 108 -6.16 0.14 -14.17
CA ARG A 108 -5.71 1.15 -13.21
C ARG A 108 -4.83 2.21 -13.86
N ARG A 109 -4.19 1.87 -14.98
CA ARG A 109 -3.24 2.76 -15.67
C ARG A 109 -3.89 4.04 -16.20
N ILE A 110 -5.19 4.07 -16.41
CA ILE A 110 -5.90 5.30 -16.81
C ILE A 110 -5.86 6.36 -15.70
N HIS A 111 -5.59 5.96 -14.47
CA HIS A 111 -5.50 6.85 -13.31
C HIS A 111 -4.06 6.99 -12.81
N ARG A 112 -3.08 6.58 -13.62
CA ARG A 112 -1.68 6.59 -13.20
C ARG A 112 -1.15 8.01 -13.07
N LEU A 113 -0.55 8.31 -11.91
CA LEU A 113 0.12 9.56 -11.62
C LEU A 113 1.62 9.49 -11.90
N TRP A 114 2.21 8.32 -11.70
CA TRP A 114 3.65 8.15 -11.80
C TRP A 114 4.00 6.69 -12.08
N ARG A 115 5.08 6.49 -12.80
CA ARG A 115 5.67 5.15 -12.96
C ARG A 115 7.20 5.25 -12.95
N ARG A 116 7.83 4.17 -12.53
CA ARG A 116 9.27 4.00 -12.67
C ARG A 116 9.63 3.87 -14.17
N LEU A 117 10.66 4.57 -14.55
CA LEU A 117 11.18 4.50 -15.92
C LEU A 117 12.20 3.38 -16.07
#